data_57a0ab7ef98d219b636220e2fbf885b4
#
_entry.id   57a0ab7ef98d219b636220e2fbf885b4
#
_cell.length_a   1.000
_cell.length_b   1.000
_cell.length_c   1.000
_cell.angle_alpha   90.00
_cell.angle_beta   90.00
_cell.angle_gamma   90.00
#
_symmetry.space_group_name_H-M   'P 1'
#
loop_
_entity.id
_entity.type
_entity.pdbx_description
1 polymer ?
#
loop_
_entity_poly.entity_id
_entity_poly.type
_entity_poly.pdbx_seq_one_letter_code
_entity_poly.pdbx_strand_id
1 'polypeptide(L)'
;TMPDAAQVSSAQPNFCTEEQSPHIVFTPTIRKLCTELSGGETNPLLLARQFYKYCTEAVTYSYMREYFTILQIPEYAALNQKGDCGVQALLFITLCRCAGIPARWQSGLFVTPYSQGCHDWAQFYIAPYGWLFADPSFGGSGYRSGNFEKQEHYFGNLDPFRMVANSEFQKAFDPPKMQLRSDPYDNQKGEAEYDGHGLLWNELEASWELLEMRRNP
;
A
#
# COMPACT_ATOMS: atom_id res chain seq x y z
N THR A 1 -11.40 1.87 -16.87
CA THR A 1 -11.60 0.53 -17.46
C THR A 1 -10.36 -0.29 -17.21
N MET A 2 -10.50 -1.52 -16.72
CA MET A 2 -9.36 -2.41 -16.51
C MET A 2 -8.62 -2.70 -17.82
N PRO A 3 -7.25 -2.79 -17.77
CA PRO A 3 -6.47 -3.21 -18.93
C PRO A 3 -6.90 -4.58 -19.47
N ASP A 4 -6.81 -4.74 -20.79
CA ASP A 4 -6.97 -6.04 -21.42
C ASP A 4 -5.65 -6.84 -21.28
N ALA A 5 -5.73 -7.97 -20.59
CA ALA A 5 -4.57 -8.82 -20.35
C ALA A 5 -3.88 -9.30 -21.65
N ALA A 6 -4.65 -9.46 -22.73
CA ALA A 6 -4.10 -9.86 -24.04
C ALA A 6 -3.21 -8.79 -24.69
N GLN A 7 -3.31 -7.54 -24.27
CA GLN A 7 -2.53 -6.41 -24.77
C GLN A 7 -1.38 -6.00 -23.85
N VAL A 8 -1.21 -6.70 -22.73
CA VAL A 8 -0.14 -6.41 -21.77
C VAL A 8 1.21 -6.86 -22.32
N SER A 9 2.20 -5.98 -22.26
CA SER A 9 3.57 -6.35 -22.63
C SER A 9 4.14 -7.35 -21.61
N SER A 10 4.74 -8.43 -22.09
CA SER A 10 5.47 -9.35 -21.23
C SER A 10 6.72 -8.70 -20.61
N ALA A 11 7.32 -7.74 -21.32
CA ALA A 11 8.45 -6.96 -20.83
C ALA A 11 7.94 -5.72 -20.07
N GLN A 12 8.20 -5.67 -18.78
CA GLN A 12 7.92 -4.50 -17.94
C GLN A 12 9.19 -3.64 -17.79
N PRO A 13 9.05 -2.31 -17.58
CA PRO A 13 10.20 -1.46 -17.36
C PRO A 13 10.92 -1.80 -16.05
N ASN A 14 12.22 -1.48 -15.99
CA ASN A 14 13.06 -1.74 -14.82
C ASN A 14 13.21 -0.49 -13.94
N PHE A 15 12.13 -0.07 -13.30
CA PHE A 15 12.11 0.94 -12.24
C PHE A 15 11.14 0.49 -11.14
N CYS A 16 11.37 0.86 -9.89
CA CYS A 16 10.56 0.42 -8.74
C CYS A 16 10.33 -1.10 -8.69
N THR A 17 11.37 -1.89 -9.07
CA THR A 17 11.40 -3.36 -9.01
C THR A 17 12.44 -3.86 -8.03
N GLU A 18 13.29 -2.99 -7.51
CA GLU A 18 14.36 -3.29 -6.57
C GLU A 18 13.86 -3.45 -5.14
N GLU A 19 14.68 -4.10 -4.33
CA GLU A 19 14.49 -4.15 -2.88
C GLU A 19 14.66 -2.74 -2.27
N GLN A 20 13.95 -2.49 -1.17
CA GLN A 20 14.06 -1.28 -0.37
C GLN A 20 14.11 -1.68 1.11
N SER A 21 15.33 -1.96 1.57
CA SER A 21 15.60 -2.38 2.96
C SER A 21 15.17 -1.27 3.96
N PRO A 22 14.69 -1.65 5.17
CA PRO A 22 14.64 -3.01 5.71
C PRO A 22 13.34 -3.77 5.36
N HIS A 23 12.33 -3.12 4.80
CA HIS A 23 11.01 -3.74 4.69
C HIS A 23 10.77 -4.42 3.35
N ILE A 24 10.98 -3.76 2.22
CA ILE A 24 10.79 -4.38 0.91
C ILE A 24 12.03 -5.22 0.59
N VAL A 25 12.02 -6.48 1.03
CA VAL A 25 13.15 -7.42 0.88
C VAL A 25 12.61 -8.76 0.37
N PHE A 26 13.30 -9.32 -0.61
CA PHE A 26 12.92 -10.61 -1.21
C PHE A 26 13.51 -11.77 -0.41
N THR A 27 13.04 -11.93 0.82
CA THR A 27 13.46 -13.04 1.69
C THR A 27 13.11 -14.39 1.06
N PRO A 28 13.72 -15.51 1.55
CA PRO A 28 13.34 -16.84 1.09
C PRO A 28 11.83 -17.11 1.21
N THR A 29 11.18 -16.62 2.26
CA THR A 29 9.73 -16.71 2.46
C THR A 29 8.96 -15.99 1.36
N ILE A 30 9.34 -14.74 1.07
CA ILE A 30 8.70 -13.93 0.02
C ILE A 30 8.92 -14.53 -1.36
N ARG A 31 10.14 -14.98 -1.69
CA ARG A 31 10.43 -15.64 -2.97
C ARG A 31 9.62 -16.92 -3.15
N LYS A 32 9.53 -17.75 -2.10
CA LYS A 32 8.72 -18.97 -2.11
C LYS A 32 7.23 -18.62 -2.34
N LEU A 33 6.68 -17.69 -1.57
CA LEU A 33 5.29 -17.25 -1.71
C LEU A 33 5.01 -16.68 -3.12
N CYS A 34 5.91 -15.85 -3.64
CA CYS A 34 5.81 -15.29 -4.99
C CYS A 34 5.73 -16.41 -6.05
N THR A 35 6.61 -17.40 -5.95
CA THR A 35 6.64 -18.55 -6.88
C THR A 35 5.35 -19.40 -6.77
N GLU A 36 4.91 -19.69 -5.56
CA GLU A 36 3.68 -20.47 -5.32
C GLU A 36 2.44 -19.77 -5.88
N LEU A 37 2.30 -18.47 -5.60
CA LEU A 37 1.18 -17.68 -6.10
C LEU A 37 1.23 -17.50 -7.61
N SER A 38 2.40 -17.41 -8.21
CA SER A 38 2.53 -17.27 -9.66
C SER A 38 2.02 -18.50 -10.42
N GLY A 39 2.22 -19.71 -9.88
CA GLY A 39 1.70 -20.95 -10.49
C GLY A 39 2.07 -21.16 -11.97
N GLY A 40 3.17 -20.54 -12.42
CA GLY A 40 3.61 -20.55 -13.83
C GLY A 40 3.01 -19.45 -14.70
N GLU A 41 2.19 -18.57 -14.17
CA GLU A 41 1.70 -17.37 -14.90
C GLU A 41 2.87 -16.43 -15.23
N THR A 42 2.86 -15.84 -16.41
CA THR A 42 3.89 -14.91 -16.90
C THR A 42 3.34 -13.54 -17.30
N ASN A 43 2.02 -13.41 -17.42
CA ASN A 43 1.40 -12.12 -17.72
C ASN A 43 1.44 -11.20 -16.48
N PRO A 44 2.10 -10.04 -16.55
CA PRO A 44 2.30 -9.18 -15.37
C PRO A 44 0.99 -8.71 -14.70
N LEU A 45 -0.05 -8.46 -15.49
CA LEU A 45 -1.36 -8.05 -14.95
C LEU A 45 -2.04 -9.19 -14.20
N LEU A 46 -1.97 -10.41 -14.74
CA LEU A 46 -2.57 -11.59 -14.11
C LEU A 46 -1.79 -11.98 -12.85
N LEU A 47 -0.45 -11.89 -12.87
CA LEU A 47 0.38 -12.04 -11.68
C LEU A 47 0.02 -11.05 -10.57
N ALA A 48 -0.05 -9.75 -10.92
CA ALA A 48 -0.47 -8.74 -9.95
C ALA A 48 -1.86 -9.03 -9.36
N ARG A 49 -2.79 -9.54 -10.20
CA ARG A 49 -4.12 -9.96 -9.72
C ARG A 49 -4.06 -11.13 -8.76
N GLN A 50 -3.21 -12.11 -8.99
CA GLN A 50 -3.02 -13.24 -8.06
C GLN A 50 -2.47 -12.77 -6.72
N PHE A 51 -1.48 -11.86 -6.72
CA PHE A 51 -0.92 -11.26 -5.51
C PHE A 51 -1.96 -10.43 -4.76
N TYR A 52 -2.75 -9.63 -5.49
CA TYR A 52 -3.85 -8.86 -4.90
C TYR A 52 -4.91 -9.78 -4.24
N LYS A 53 -5.33 -10.84 -4.94
CA LYS A 53 -6.26 -11.83 -4.39
C LYS A 53 -5.73 -12.47 -3.12
N TYR A 54 -4.46 -12.88 -3.10
CA TYR A 54 -3.85 -13.39 -1.88
C TYR A 54 -3.93 -12.37 -0.73
N CYS A 55 -3.57 -11.11 -0.98
CA CYS A 55 -3.63 -10.07 0.05
C CYS A 55 -5.06 -9.83 0.55
N THR A 56 -6.07 -9.86 -0.33
CA THR A 56 -7.46 -9.60 0.04
C THR A 56 -8.17 -10.79 0.69
N GLU A 57 -7.81 -12.01 0.33
CA GLU A 57 -8.51 -13.24 0.73
C GLU A 57 -7.83 -13.95 1.91
N ALA A 58 -6.50 -14.03 1.89
CA ALA A 58 -5.73 -14.74 2.90
C ALA A 58 -5.27 -13.84 4.07
N VAL A 59 -5.05 -12.53 3.81
CA VAL A 59 -4.56 -11.62 4.85
C VAL A 59 -5.73 -10.91 5.54
N THR A 60 -5.94 -11.22 6.81
CA THR A 60 -7.00 -10.60 7.60
C THR A 60 -6.59 -9.21 8.08
N TYR A 61 -7.50 -8.23 7.98
CA TYR A 61 -7.26 -6.90 8.56
C TYR A 61 -7.13 -7.01 10.08
N SER A 62 -6.07 -6.43 10.62
CA SER A 62 -5.76 -6.45 12.04
C SER A 62 -5.06 -5.16 12.44
N TYR A 63 -5.36 -4.67 13.63
CA TYR A 63 -4.58 -3.60 14.22
C TYR A 63 -3.11 -4.03 14.37
N MET A 64 -2.18 -3.13 14.04
CA MET A 64 -0.75 -3.42 14.06
C MET A 64 -0.02 -2.59 15.12
N ARG A 65 1.07 -3.15 15.61
CA ARG A 65 2.06 -2.40 16.38
C ARG A 65 2.85 -1.46 15.45
N GLU A 66 3.55 -0.51 16.02
CA GLU A 66 4.37 0.44 15.29
C GLU A 66 5.33 -0.25 14.31
N TYR A 67 5.35 0.20 13.07
CA TYR A 67 6.06 -0.45 11.95
C TYR A 67 7.54 -0.61 12.19
N PHE A 68 8.21 0.37 12.85
CA PHE A 68 9.64 0.28 13.15
C PHE A 68 9.98 -0.88 14.11
N THR A 69 8.98 -1.44 14.82
CA THR A 69 9.17 -2.62 15.68
C THR A 69 9.08 -3.94 14.93
N ILE A 70 8.75 -3.91 13.64
CA ILE A 70 8.63 -5.08 12.77
C ILE A 70 9.82 -5.08 11.80
N LEU A 71 10.67 -6.09 11.90
CA LEU A 71 11.92 -6.12 11.14
C LEU A 71 11.68 -6.12 9.62
N GLN A 72 10.78 -6.95 9.14
CA GLN A 72 10.39 -7.05 7.74
C GLN A 72 8.88 -7.21 7.63
N ILE A 73 8.20 -6.11 7.33
CA ILE A 73 6.74 -6.04 7.33
C ILE A 73 6.09 -7.01 6.33
N PRO A 74 6.52 -7.11 5.05
CA PRO A 74 5.96 -8.07 4.11
C PRO A 74 6.13 -9.53 4.53
N GLU A 75 7.29 -9.91 5.08
CA GLU A 75 7.50 -11.26 5.57
C GLU A 75 6.63 -11.56 6.79
N TYR A 76 6.48 -10.59 7.71
CA TYR A 76 5.55 -10.70 8.82
C TYR A 76 4.12 -10.97 8.32
N ALA A 77 3.66 -10.22 7.31
CA ALA A 77 2.34 -10.39 6.72
C ALA A 77 2.18 -11.76 6.05
N ALA A 78 3.19 -12.22 5.32
CA ALA A 78 3.19 -13.54 4.66
C ALA A 78 3.09 -14.70 5.67
N LEU A 79 3.83 -14.60 6.80
CA LEU A 79 3.87 -15.63 7.82
C LEU A 79 2.64 -15.64 8.73
N ASN A 80 2.10 -14.47 9.08
CA ASN A 80 1.03 -14.34 10.05
C ASN A 80 -0.35 -14.15 9.43
N GLN A 81 -0.44 -13.90 8.13
CA GLN A 81 -1.68 -13.66 7.37
C GLN A 81 -2.59 -12.61 8.03
N LYS A 82 -1.99 -11.56 8.56
CA LYS A 82 -2.69 -10.44 9.17
C LYS A 82 -1.90 -9.14 9.04
N GLY A 83 -2.61 -8.03 8.95
CA GLY A 83 -2.02 -6.71 8.88
C GLY A 83 -3.06 -5.63 8.63
N ASP A 84 -2.70 -4.39 8.93
CA ASP A 84 -3.47 -3.20 8.57
C ASP A 84 -3.29 -2.83 7.08
N CYS A 85 -3.75 -1.63 6.70
CA CYS A 85 -3.69 -1.18 5.31
C CYS A 85 -2.26 -1.13 4.77
N GLY A 86 -1.33 -0.58 5.53
CA GLY A 86 0.06 -0.45 5.10
C GLY A 86 0.80 -1.78 5.04
N VAL A 87 0.57 -2.67 5.98
CA VAL A 87 1.13 -4.03 5.98
C VAL A 87 0.67 -4.80 4.74
N GLN A 88 -0.61 -4.71 4.41
CA GLN A 88 -1.18 -5.37 3.21
C GLN A 88 -0.65 -4.75 1.92
N ALA A 89 -0.54 -3.41 1.87
CA ALA A 89 0.01 -2.70 0.70
C ALA A 89 1.48 -3.07 0.48
N LEU A 90 2.30 -3.11 1.54
CA LEU A 90 3.72 -3.48 1.44
C LEU A 90 3.90 -4.94 1.00
N LEU A 91 3.06 -5.86 1.46
CA LEU A 91 3.11 -7.25 0.97
C LEU A 91 2.83 -7.33 -0.53
N PHE A 92 1.77 -6.66 -1.00
CA PHE A 92 1.43 -6.60 -2.41
C PHE A 92 2.58 -5.99 -3.25
N ILE A 93 3.13 -4.85 -2.82
CA ILE A 93 4.26 -4.18 -3.48
C ILE A 93 5.46 -5.11 -3.57
N THR A 94 5.79 -5.81 -2.48
CA THR A 94 6.96 -6.68 -2.42
C THR A 94 6.81 -7.89 -3.33
N LEU A 95 5.62 -8.49 -3.40
CA LEU A 95 5.32 -9.60 -4.32
C LEU A 95 5.39 -9.13 -5.78
N CYS A 96 4.83 -7.97 -6.12
CA CYS A 96 4.93 -7.39 -7.45
C CYS A 96 6.40 -7.16 -7.85
N ARG A 97 7.19 -6.48 -7.00
CA ARG A 97 8.61 -6.23 -7.26
C ARG A 97 9.41 -7.52 -7.40
N CYS A 98 9.14 -8.51 -6.56
CA CYS A 98 9.79 -9.83 -6.62
C CYS A 98 9.52 -10.55 -7.94
N ALA A 99 8.36 -10.32 -8.56
CA ALA A 99 7.99 -10.84 -9.88
C ALA A 99 8.42 -9.91 -11.05
N GLY A 100 9.16 -8.83 -10.78
CA GLY A 100 9.60 -7.86 -11.80
C GLY A 100 8.50 -6.89 -12.26
N ILE A 101 7.43 -6.75 -11.51
CA ILE A 101 6.36 -5.77 -11.78
C ILE A 101 6.67 -4.51 -10.97
N PRO A 102 6.85 -3.34 -11.63
CA PRO A 102 7.09 -2.11 -10.89
C PRO A 102 5.94 -1.78 -9.95
N ALA A 103 6.25 -1.53 -8.68
CA ALA A 103 5.24 -1.20 -7.69
C ALA A 103 5.77 -0.21 -6.66
N ARG A 104 4.90 0.67 -6.17
CA ARG A 104 5.25 1.70 -5.20
C ARG A 104 4.13 1.97 -4.21
N TRP A 105 4.51 2.61 -3.13
CA TRP A 105 3.64 3.02 -2.03
C TRP A 105 2.91 4.31 -2.35
N GLN A 106 1.69 4.43 -1.82
CA GLN A 106 1.03 5.71 -1.57
C GLN A 106 0.34 5.69 -0.21
N SER A 107 0.37 6.82 0.48
CA SER A 107 -0.33 7.05 1.74
C SER A 107 -0.94 8.44 1.79
N GLY A 108 -1.90 8.60 2.69
CA GLY A 108 -2.62 9.85 2.90
C GLY A 108 -3.91 9.63 3.66
N LEU A 109 -4.97 10.29 3.21
CA LEU A 109 -6.29 10.19 3.82
C LEU A 109 -7.32 9.59 2.85
N PHE A 110 -8.24 8.81 3.38
CA PHE A 110 -9.55 8.66 2.77
C PHE A 110 -10.50 9.69 3.40
N VAL A 111 -11.30 10.36 2.58
CA VAL A 111 -12.13 11.50 2.99
C VAL A 111 -13.55 11.33 2.48
N THR A 112 -14.19 10.24 2.87
CA THR A 112 -15.58 9.99 2.48
C THR A 112 -16.54 10.93 3.22
N PRO A 113 -17.78 11.11 2.75
CA PRO A 113 -18.77 11.94 3.44
C PRO A 113 -19.11 11.48 4.86
N TYR A 114 -18.83 10.23 5.17
CA TYR A 114 -19.25 9.58 6.41
C TYR A 114 -18.11 9.32 7.39
N SER A 115 -16.88 9.26 6.89
CA SER A 115 -15.71 9.03 7.72
C SER A 115 -14.43 9.48 7.01
N GLN A 116 -13.47 9.88 7.81
CA GLN A 116 -12.13 10.25 7.36
C GLN A 116 -11.11 9.48 8.19
N GLY A 117 -9.96 9.22 7.60
CA GLY A 117 -8.87 8.56 8.32
C GLY A 117 -7.61 8.42 7.48
N CYS A 118 -6.53 8.09 8.17
CA CYS A 118 -5.29 7.73 7.50
C CYS A 118 -5.43 6.41 6.76
N HIS A 119 -4.79 6.31 5.62
CA HIS A 119 -4.86 5.09 4.81
C HIS A 119 -3.68 4.95 3.87
N ASP A 120 -3.35 3.68 3.60
CA ASP A 120 -2.26 3.28 2.73
C ASP A 120 -2.76 2.37 1.64
N TRP A 121 -2.19 2.52 0.44
CA TRP A 121 -2.46 1.68 -0.72
C TRP A 121 -1.24 1.58 -1.62
N ALA A 122 -1.35 0.80 -2.68
CA ALA A 122 -0.28 0.59 -3.63
C ALA A 122 -0.61 1.15 -5.01
N GLN A 123 0.45 1.44 -5.77
CA GLN A 123 0.40 1.53 -7.21
C GLN A 123 1.29 0.44 -7.81
N PHE A 124 0.88 -0.09 -8.97
CA PHE A 124 1.68 -1.00 -9.78
C PHE A 124 1.62 -0.58 -11.24
N TYR A 125 2.72 -0.78 -11.96
CA TYR A 125 2.82 -0.35 -13.36
C TYR A 125 2.66 -1.52 -14.31
N ILE A 126 1.82 -1.35 -15.31
CA ILE A 126 1.60 -2.35 -16.37
C ILE A 126 1.76 -1.67 -17.74
N ALA A 127 2.81 -2.04 -18.48
CA ALA A 127 2.98 -1.57 -19.86
C ALA A 127 1.94 -2.23 -20.80
N PRO A 128 1.30 -1.50 -21.72
CA PRO A 128 1.54 -0.08 -22.04
C PRO A 128 0.63 0.90 -21.25
N TYR A 129 -0.13 0.45 -20.27
CA TYR A 129 -1.20 1.21 -19.60
C TYR A 129 -0.71 2.23 -18.58
N GLY A 130 0.48 2.02 -18.00
CA GLY A 130 1.02 2.90 -16.98
C GLY A 130 0.68 2.48 -15.54
N TRP A 131 0.65 3.44 -14.63
CA TRP A 131 0.36 3.21 -13.21
C TRP A 131 -1.11 2.92 -12.96
N LEU A 132 -1.37 1.80 -12.32
CA LEU A 132 -2.67 1.35 -11.82
C LEU A 132 -2.64 1.37 -10.29
N PHE A 133 -3.81 1.35 -9.67
CA PHE A 133 -3.94 1.34 -8.21
C PHE A 133 -4.28 -0.06 -7.68
N ALA A 134 -3.89 -0.33 -6.46
CA ALA A 134 -4.37 -1.48 -5.70
C ALA A 134 -4.55 -1.11 -4.23
N ASP A 135 -5.73 -1.38 -3.70
CA ASP A 135 -6.02 -1.23 -2.27
C ASP A 135 -6.45 -2.59 -1.68
N PRO A 136 -5.48 -3.40 -1.22
CA PRO A 136 -5.79 -4.71 -0.66
C PRO A 136 -6.68 -4.67 0.58
N SER A 137 -6.57 -3.61 1.38
CA SER A 137 -7.33 -3.45 2.61
C SER A 137 -8.83 -3.22 2.33
N PHE A 138 -9.17 -2.28 1.45
CA PHE A 138 -10.55 -2.03 1.06
C PHE A 138 -11.12 -3.17 0.21
N GLY A 139 -10.31 -3.74 -0.67
CA GLY A 139 -10.67 -4.96 -1.41
C GLY A 139 -10.94 -6.14 -0.49
N GLY A 140 -10.09 -6.36 0.51
CA GLY A 140 -10.27 -7.39 1.53
C GLY A 140 -11.53 -7.18 2.40
N SER A 141 -11.87 -5.92 2.68
CA SER A 141 -13.17 -5.58 3.30
C SER A 141 -14.35 -6.01 2.40
N GLY A 142 -14.21 -5.80 1.07
CA GLY A 142 -15.19 -6.29 0.09
C GLY A 142 -15.33 -7.81 0.13
N TYR A 143 -14.21 -8.53 0.05
CA TYR A 143 -14.17 -9.99 0.10
C TYR A 143 -14.86 -10.53 1.37
N ARG A 144 -14.48 -10.05 2.55
CA ARG A 144 -15.02 -10.51 3.83
C ARG A 144 -16.51 -10.20 4.04
N SER A 145 -17.03 -9.15 3.38
CA SER A 145 -18.46 -8.81 3.41
C SER A 145 -19.28 -9.50 2.32
N GLY A 146 -18.65 -10.31 1.45
CA GLY A 146 -19.31 -10.93 0.29
C GLY A 146 -19.58 -9.96 -0.86
N ASN A 147 -19.02 -8.74 -0.80
CA ASN A 147 -19.14 -7.77 -1.87
C ASN A 147 -17.92 -7.89 -2.82
N PHE A 148 -18.00 -8.87 -3.72
CA PHE A 148 -16.93 -9.16 -4.68
C PHE A 148 -16.75 -8.05 -5.74
N GLU A 149 -17.79 -7.28 -6.04
CA GLU A 149 -17.66 -6.10 -6.90
C GLU A 149 -16.75 -5.04 -6.28
N LYS A 150 -16.88 -4.80 -4.97
CA LYS A 150 -15.96 -3.94 -4.22
C LYS A 150 -14.55 -4.49 -4.21
N GLN A 151 -14.36 -5.80 -4.04
CA GLN A 151 -13.03 -6.42 -4.11
C GLN A 151 -12.40 -6.17 -5.48
N GLU A 152 -13.10 -6.44 -6.57
CA GLU A 152 -12.61 -6.24 -7.94
C GLU A 152 -12.38 -4.75 -8.27
N HIS A 153 -13.19 -3.84 -7.73
CA HIS A 153 -13.02 -2.40 -7.96
C HIS A 153 -11.65 -1.89 -7.51
N TYR A 154 -11.17 -2.34 -6.35
CA TYR A 154 -9.90 -1.91 -5.77
C TYR A 154 -8.66 -2.61 -6.35
N PHE A 155 -8.81 -3.38 -7.41
CA PHE A 155 -7.73 -3.80 -8.28
C PHE A 155 -7.75 -3.00 -9.59
N GLY A 156 -6.76 -2.17 -9.80
CA GLY A 156 -6.64 -1.27 -10.93
C GLY A 156 -7.29 0.11 -10.74
N ASN A 157 -8.11 0.30 -9.72
CA ASN A 157 -8.83 1.55 -9.46
C ASN A 157 -8.79 1.95 -7.98
N LEU A 158 -9.07 3.25 -7.76
CA LEU A 158 -9.42 3.79 -6.45
C LEU A 158 -10.76 4.53 -6.53
N ASP A 159 -11.40 4.70 -5.39
CA ASP A 159 -12.49 5.65 -5.24
C ASP A 159 -11.97 7.11 -5.27
N PRO A 160 -12.85 8.11 -5.54
CA PRO A 160 -12.44 9.50 -5.66
C PRO A 160 -12.16 10.20 -4.31
N PHE A 161 -12.31 9.50 -3.20
CA PHE A 161 -12.20 10.05 -1.85
C PHE A 161 -10.80 9.86 -1.26
N ARG A 162 -9.76 10.08 -2.08
CA ARG A 162 -8.36 9.90 -1.67
C ARG A 162 -7.60 11.21 -1.76
N MET A 163 -6.95 11.56 -0.67
CA MET A 163 -5.99 12.66 -0.62
C MET A 163 -4.59 12.06 -0.40
N VAL A 164 -3.76 12.08 -1.44
CA VAL A 164 -2.38 11.59 -1.37
C VAL A 164 -1.53 12.59 -0.63
N ALA A 165 -0.85 12.15 0.42
CA ALA A 165 0.16 12.92 1.14
C ALA A 165 1.59 12.48 0.78
N ASN A 166 1.78 11.19 0.48
CA ASN A 166 3.09 10.62 0.15
C ASN A 166 2.96 9.54 -0.94
N SER A 167 3.91 9.51 -1.86
CA SER A 167 3.99 8.50 -2.95
C SER A 167 5.23 7.60 -2.87
N GLU A 168 5.97 7.65 -1.77
CA GLU A 168 7.15 6.84 -1.56
C GLU A 168 7.22 6.34 -0.12
N PHE A 169 7.67 5.09 0.04
CA PHE A 169 7.89 4.50 1.35
C PHE A 169 9.29 4.86 1.86
N GLN A 170 9.39 5.25 3.13
CA GLN A 170 10.66 5.63 3.80
C GLN A 170 11.44 6.77 3.10
N LYS A 171 10.75 7.69 2.46
CA LYS A 171 11.35 8.89 1.90
C LYS A 171 11.62 9.92 2.98
N ALA A 172 12.72 10.64 2.84
CA ALA A 172 12.98 11.82 3.66
C ALA A 172 11.88 12.88 3.46
N PHE A 173 11.58 13.62 4.52
CA PHE A 173 10.62 14.72 4.44
C PHE A 173 11.14 15.87 3.58
N ASP A 174 10.23 16.58 2.95
CA ASP A 174 10.50 17.83 2.24
C ASP A 174 9.50 18.92 2.69
N PRO A 175 9.93 19.93 3.45
CA PRO A 175 11.29 20.18 3.92
C PRO A 175 11.81 19.11 4.91
N PRO A 176 13.16 18.93 4.99
CA PRO A 176 13.74 17.91 5.85
C PRO A 176 13.52 18.21 7.32
N LYS A 177 13.38 17.17 8.11
CA LYS A 177 13.31 17.26 9.57
C LYS A 177 14.64 17.78 10.14
N MET A 178 14.54 18.56 11.20
CA MET A 178 15.68 19.03 11.99
C MET A 178 15.84 18.22 13.27
N GLN A 179 14.77 17.65 13.79
CA GLN A 179 14.73 16.93 15.06
C GLN A 179 14.17 15.53 14.87
N LEU A 180 14.64 14.60 15.67
CA LEU A 180 14.09 13.25 15.72
C LEU A 180 12.95 13.19 16.74
N ARG A 181 11.79 12.68 16.33
CA ARG A 181 10.75 12.30 17.30
C ARG A 181 11.18 11.03 18.03
N SER A 182 11.11 11.04 19.34
CA SER A 182 11.65 9.98 20.20
C SER A 182 10.63 8.89 20.55
N ASP A 183 9.35 9.09 20.26
CA ASP A 183 8.33 8.07 20.48
C ASP A 183 8.05 7.22 19.22
N PRO A 184 7.66 5.96 19.40
CA PRO A 184 7.32 5.07 18.33
C PRO A 184 5.89 5.37 17.80
N TYR A 185 5.76 6.12 16.74
CA TYR A 185 4.46 6.44 16.17
C TYR A 185 4.45 6.35 14.64
N ASP A 186 3.36 5.85 14.09
CA ASP A 186 3.17 5.79 12.65
C ASP A 186 2.89 7.20 12.07
N ASN A 187 3.65 7.57 11.05
CA ASN A 187 3.71 8.91 10.50
C ASN A 187 2.67 9.24 9.42
N GLN A 188 1.61 8.50 9.30
CA GLN A 188 0.55 8.80 8.32
C GLN A 188 -0.05 10.19 8.49
N LYS A 189 -0.02 10.72 9.70
CA LYS A 189 -0.48 12.07 10.03
C LYS A 189 0.58 13.16 9.88
N GLY A 190 1.81 12.78 9.51
CA GLY A 190 2.97 13.65 9.49
C GLY A 190 3.62 13.81 10.86
N GLU A 191 4.66 14.64 10.90
CA GLU A 191 5.39 14.99 12.13
C GLU A 191 5.42 16.51 12.28
N ALA A 192 5.54 16.96 13.52
CA ALA A 192 5.70 18.37 13.84
C ALA A 192 6.93 18.57 14.74
N GLU A 193 7.57 19.71 14.55
CA GLU A 193 8.73 20.15 15.33
C GLU A 193 8.45 21.52 15.92
N TYR A 194 8.79 21.73 17.18
CA TYR A 194 8.62 22.99 17.86
C TYR A 194 9.71 23.21 18.89
N ASP A 195 10.25 24.44 18.96
CA ASP A 195 11.23 24.86 19.95
C ASP A 195 12.45 23.92 20.11
N GLY A 196 12.95 23.41 18.98
CA GLY A 196 14.16 22.60 18.92
C GLY A 196 13.98 21.12 19.24
N HIS A 197 12.76 20.62 19.32
CA HIS A 197 12.50 19.18 19.44
C HIS A 197 11.36 18.71 18.54
N GLY A 198 11.36 17.42 18.20
CA GLY A 198 10.25 16.76 17.52
C GLY A 198 9.14 16.43 18.52
N LEU A 199 7.90 16.84 18.22
CA LEU A 199 6.77 16.62 19.12
C LEU A 199 6.44 15.13 19.23
N LEU A 200 6.14 14.67 20.44
CA LEU A 200 5.61 13.35 20.72
C LEU A 200 4.14 13.26 20.29
N TRP A 201 3.63 12.04 20.11
CA TRP A 201 2.25 11.82 19.67
C TRP A 201 1.20 12.45 20.63
N ASN A 202 1.50 12.55 21.92
CA ASN A 202 0.64 13.14 22.94
C ASN A 202 0.81 14.67 23.08
N GLU A 203 1.79 15.25 22.38
CA GLU A 203 2.01 16.71 22.29
C GLU A 203 1.42 17.28 21.01
N LEU A 204 0.95 16.43 20.10
CA LEU A 204 0.40 16.80 18.81
C LEU A 204 -1.06 16.31 18.72
N GLU A 205 -1.99 17.24 18.58
CA GLU A 205 -3.38 16.95 18.23
C GLU A 205 -3.64 17.29 16.76
N ALA A 206 -4.19 16.35 16.02
CA ALA A 206 -4.58 16.52 14.62
C ALA A 206 -6.05 16.18 14.44
N SER A 207 -6.78 17.06 13.78
CA SER A 207 -8.18 16.85 13.41
C SER A 207 -8.40 17.19 11.94
N TRP A 208 -9.40 16.58 11.36
CA TRP A 208 -9.82 16.86 9.99
C TRP A 208 -11.32 17.13 9.93
N GLU A 209 -11.68 18.08 9.11
CA GLU A 209 -13.08 18.42 8.84
C GLU A 209 -13.30 18.45 7.33
N LEU A 210 -14.31 17.75 6.85
CA LEU A 210 -14.75 17.84 5.47
C LEU A 210 -15.62 19.10 5.30
N LEU A 211 -15.03 20.15 4.74
CA LEU A 211 -15.72 21.44 4.58
C LEU A 211 -16.69 21.44 3.40
N GLU A 212 -16.34 20.79 2.31
CA GLU A 212 -17.15 20.79 1.10
C GLU A 212 -16.86 19.55 0.24
N MET A 213 -17.91 19.06 -0.43
CA MET A 213 -17.79 18.04 -1.48
C MET A 213 -18.58 18.50 -2.70
N ARG A 214 -17.90 18.63 -3.83
CA ARG A 214 -18.54 18.97 -5.12
C ARG A 214 -18.47 17.78 -6.05
N ARG A 215 -19.59 17.46 -6.69
CA ARG A 215 -19.56 16.59 -7.87
C ARG A 215 -19.14 17.42 -9.06
N ASN A 216 -18.14 16.99 -9.78
CA ASN A 216 -17.88 17.54 -11.11
C ASN A 216 -19.05 17.17 -12.02
N PRO A 217 -19.56 18.09 -12.83
CA PRO A 217 -20.65 17.86 -13.75
C PRO A 217 -20.31 16.80 -14.80
#